data_dd7e119c8efe613624dcb0ea52d6b84e
#
_entry.id   dd7e119c8efe613624dcb0ea52d6b84e
#
_cell.length_a   1.000
_cell.length_b   1.000
_cell.length_c   1.000
_cell.angle_alpha   90.00
_cell.angle_beta   90.00
_cell.angle_gamma   90.00
#
_symmetry.space_group_name_H-M   'P 1'
#
loop_
_entity.id
_entity.type
_entity.pdbx_description
1 polymer ?
#
loop_
_entity_poly.entity_id
_entity_poly.type
_entity_poly.pdbx_seq_one_letter_code
_entity_poly.pdbx_strand_id
1 'polypeptide(L)' 'MKGKSKMEVVVKGVYKHFKGNYYIVEDIAINSETDEKCVVYRALYGDAKLYVRPYDMFCSLVDKEKYPN' A
#
# COMPACT_ATOMS: atom_id res chain seq x y z
N MET A 1 5.84 -21.76 -1.75
CA MET A 1 5.68 -21.33 -1.64
C MET A 1 5.36 -20.81 -1.47
N LYS A 2 5.13 -20.84 -1.24
CA LYS A 2 4.83 -20.39 -1.00
C LYS A 2 4.44 -19.59 -1.01
N GLY A 3 4.13 -19.23 -1.07
CA GLY A 3 3.72 -18.53 -0.99
C GLY A 3 3.37 -17.98 -1.07
N LYS A 4 3.13 -17.50 -0.89
CA LYS A 4 2.72 -16.80 -1.00
C LYS A 4 2.25 -15.94 -1.19
N SER A 5 2.32 -15.94 -1.04
CA SER A 5 1.29 -15.22 -1.50
C SER A 5 1.11 -13.83 -1.11
N LYS A 6 2.07 -13.24 -0.83
CA LYS A 6 2.08 -11.86 -0.48
C LYS A 6 1.96 -11.01 -1.73
N MET A 7 1.11 -10.00 -1.66
CA MET A 7 0.91 -9.09 -2.75
C MET A 7 2.14 -8.22 -2.96
N GLU A 8 2.42 -7.90 -4.20
CA GLU A 8 3.51 -7.01 -4.51
C GLU A 8 2.95 -5.61 -4.77
N VAL A 9 3.43 -4.64 -4.01
CA VAL A 9 2.94 -3.27 -4.12
C VAL A 9 3.61 -2.57 -5.29
N VAL A 10 2.82 -1.98 -6.15
CA VAL A 10 3.32 -1.32 -7.36
C VAL A 10 3.28 0.19 -7.16
N VAL A 11 4.43 0.85 -7.36
CA VAL A 11 4.49 2.30 -7.27
C VAL A 11 3.60 2.89 -8.34
N LYS A 12 2.80 3.88 -7.97
CA LYS A 12 1.79 4.53 -8.79
C LYS A 12 0.56 3.67 -9.03
N GLY A 13 0.49 2.51 -8.41
CA GLY A 13 -0.71 1.70 -8.48
C GLY A 13 -1.79 2.23 -7.56
N VAL A 14 -3.03 2.01 -7.94
CA VAL A 14 -4.18 2.42 -7.15
C VAL A 14 -4.75 1.20 -6.46
N TYR A 15 -4.98 1.31 -5.15
CA TYR A 15 -5.45 0.21 -4.33
C TYR A 15 -6.70 0.61 -3.57
N LYS A 16 -7.55 -0.36 -3.32
CA LYS A 16 -8.79 -0.11 -2.60
C LYS A 16 -8.66 -0.63 -1.19
N HIS A 17 -8.90 0.26 -0.21
CA HIS A 17 -8.97 -0.13 1.18
C HIS A 17 -10.20 -1.04 1.35
N PHE A 18 -10.10 -2.00 2.26
CA PHE A 18 -11.20 -2.94 2.44
C PHE A 18 -12.51 -2.24 2.85
N LYS A 19 -12.41 -1.03 3.37
CA LYS A 19 -13.60 -0.26 3.70
C LYS A 19 -14.14 0.57 2.53
N GLY A 20 -13.50 0.51 1.39
CA GLY A 20 -14.03 1.14 0.19
C GLY A 20 -13.31 2.36 -0.32
N ASN A 21 -12.35 2.90 0.43
CA ASN A 21 -11.62 4.07 -0.02
C ASN A 21 -10.46 3.67 -0.91
N TYR A 22 -10.04 4.59 -1.77
CA TYR A 22 -8.96 4.33 -2.71
C TYR A 22 -7.71 5.09 -2.32
N TYR A 23 -6.56 4.50 -2.63
CA TYR A 23 -5.26 5.10 -2.38
C TYR A 23 -4.36 4.86 -3.57
N ILE A 24 -3.45 5.82 -3.81
CA ILE A 24 -2.41 5.62 -4.81
C ILE A 24 -1.07 5.50 -4.08
N VAL A 25 -0.27 4.52 -4.48
CA VAL A 25 1.05 4.33 -3.89
C VAL A 25 2.01 5.31 -4.54
N GLU A 26 2.60 6.18 -3.73
CA GLU A 26 3.51 7.18 -4.24
C GLU A 26 4.93 6.64 -4.31
N ASP A 27 5.32 5.80 -3.35
CA ASP A 27 6.68 5.30 -3.33
C ASP A 27 6.82 4.19 -2.30
N ILE A 28 7.96 3.53 -2.35
CA ILE A 28 8.34 2.56 -1.33
C ILE A 28 9.56 3.15 -0.61
N ALA A 29 9.49 3.22 0.70
CA ALA A 29 10.53 3.84 1.49
C ALA A 29 11.07 2.83 2.50
N ILE A 30 12.20 3.17 3.08
CA ILE A 30 12.83 2.35 4.11
C ILE A 30 12.78 3.14 5.41
N ASN A 31 12.28 2.50 6.46
CA ASN A 31 12.31 3.09 7.78
C ASN A 31 13.75 3.07 8.26
N SER A 32 14.36 4.25 8.43
CA SER A 32 15.77 4.31 8.75
C SER A 32 16.10 3.75 10.12
N GLU A 33 15.10 3.65 11.00
CA GLU A 33 15.31 3.12 12.35
C GLU A 33 15.32 1.62 12.39
N THR A 34 14.50 0.98 11.55
CA THR A 34 14.31 -0.47 11.61
C THR A 34 14.72 -1.18 10.35
N ASP A 35 15.06 -0.45 9.29
CA ASP A 35 15.35 -1.02 7.98
C ASP A 35 14.13 -1.69 7.35
N GLU A 36 12.99 -1.41 7.88
CA GLU A 36 11.75 -2.01 7.39
C GLU A 36 11.26 -1.28 6.15
N LYS A 37 10.76 -2.04 5.20
CA LYS A 37 10.17 -1.47 4.00
C LYS A 37 8.80 -0.90 4.35
N CYS A 38 8.51 0.30 3.85
CA CYS A 38 7.23 0.97 4.09
C CYS A 38 6.64 1.43 2.78
N VAL A 39 5.32 1.54 2.77
CA VAL A 39 4.60 2.05 1.61
C VAL A 39 4.19 3.49 1.91
N VAL A 40 4.52 4.38 1.00
CA VAL A 40 4.09 5.78 1.06
C VAL A 40 2.93 5.92 0.09
N TYR A 41 1.78 6.30 0.61
CA TYR A 41 0.58 6.30 -0.22
C TYR A 41 -0.29 7.50 0.09
N ARG A 42 -1.08 7.91 -0.90
CA ARG A 42 -1.92 9.09 -0.80
C ARG A 42 -3.38 8.69 -0.90
N ALA A 43 -4.19 9.26 -0.03
CA ALA A 43 -5.62 9.04 -0.09
C ALA A 43 -6.21 9.74 -1.31
N LEU A 44 -7.10 9.05 -2.00
CA LEU A 44 -7.79 9.62 -3.15
C LEU A 44 -9.19 10.08 -2.73
N TYR A 45 -9.25 10.65 -1.55
CA TYR A 45 -10.48 11.20 -1.02
C TYR A 45 -10.11 12.27 0.00
N GLY A 46 -11.09 13.08 0.36
CA GLY A 46 -10.90 14.12 1.38
C GLY A 46 -9.78 15.06 1.00
N ASP A 47 -8.86 15.26 1.94
CA ASP A 47 -7.74 16.18 1.76
C ASP A 47 -6.58 15.59 0.98
N ALA A 48 -6.70 14.37 0.53
CA ALA A 48 -5.65 13.70 -0.21
C ALA A 48 -4.35 13.67 0.58
N LYS A 49 -4.45 13.25 1.83
CA LYS A 49 -3.28 13.23 2.70
C LYS A 49 -2.35 12.10 2.35
N LEU A 50 -1.09 12.32 2.67
CA LEU A 50 -0.03 11.34 2.42
C LEU A 50 0.20 10.55 3.69
N TYR A 51 0.28 9.24 3.55
CA TYR A 51 0.46 8.33 4.68
C TYR A 51 1.63 7.41 4.43
N VAL A 52 2.12 6.82 5.50
CA VAL A 52 3.16 5.81 5.42
C VAL A 52 2.77 4.65 6.35
N ARG A 53 3.03 3.42 5.90
CA ARG A 53 2.72 2.23 6.67
C ARG A 53 3.73 1.16 6.36
N PRO A 54 4.05 0.29 7.34
CA PRO A 54 4.89 -0.86 7.01
C PRO A 54 4.29 -1.66 5.86
N TYR A 55 5.15 -2.21 5.04
CA TYR A 55 4.75 -2.88 3.81
C TYR A 55 3.68 -3.94 4.06
N ASP A 56 3.93 -4.82 5.03
CA ASP A 56 2.99 -5.90 5.30
C ASP A 56 1.66 -5.39 5.80
N MET A 57 1.68 -4.31 6.57
CA MET A 57 0.45 -3.75 7.07
C MET A 57 -0.36 -3.10 5.96
N PHE A 58 0.32 -2.46 5.02
CA PHE A 58 -0.39 -1.90 3.87
C PHE A 58 -1.07 -3.02 3.09
N CYS A 59 -0.35 -4.11 2.86
CA CYS A 59 -0.90 -5.23 2.11
C CYS A 59 -2.14 -5.81 2.77
N SER A 60 -2.19 -5.78 4.10
CA SER A 60 -3.35 -6.35 4.78
C SER A 60 -4.55 -5.41 4.78
N LEU A 61 -4.33 -4.13 4.46
CA LEU A 61 -5.41 -3.15 4.43
C LEU A 61 -6.13 -3.08 3.11
N VAL A 62 -5.48 -3.43 2.02
CA VAL A 62 -6.03 -3.21 0.69
C VAL A 62 -6.39 -4.52 0.05
N ASP A 63 -7.36 -4.43 -0.85
CA ASP A 63 -7.87 -5.60 -1.53
C ASP A 63 -7.18 -5.70 -2.88
N LYS A 64 -6.22 -6.59 -2.97
CA LYS A 64 -5.44 -6.71 -4.18
C LYS A 64 -6.22 -7.32 -5.34
N GLU A 65 -7.28 -7.99 -5.03
CA GLU A 65 -8.05 -8.66 -6.08
C GLU A 65 -8.79 -7.70 -6.97
N LYS A 66 -9.06 -6.53 -6.45
CA LYS A 66 -9.83 -5.56 -7.21
C LYS A 66 -9.02 -4.84 -8.26
N TYR A 67 -7.72 -4.81 -8.10
CA TYR A 67 -6.90 -3.95 -8.93
C TYR A 67 -5.68 -4.65 -9.39
N PRO A 68 -5.86 -5.55 -10.29
CA PRO A 68 -4.71 -6.25 -10.83
C PRO A 68 -3.86 -5.34 -11.69
N ASN A 69 -4.41 -4.24 -12.06
CA ASN A 69 -3.65 -3.32 -12.89
C ASN A 69 -3.49 -2.02 -12.25
#